data_be7fbf8bc191a6020ee6d2194d738d39
#
_entry.id   be7fbf8bc191a6020ee6d2194d738d39
#
_cell.length_a   1.000
_cell.length_b   1.000
_cell.length_c   1.000
_cell.angle_alpha   90.00
_cell.angle_beta   90.00
_cell.angle_gamma   90.00
#
_symmetry.space_group_name_H-M   'P 1'
#
loop_
_entity.id
_entity.type
_entity.pdbx_description
1 polymer ?
#
loop_
_entity_poly.entity_id
_entity_poly.type
_entity_poly.pdbx_seq_one_letter_code
_entity_poly.pdbx_strand_id
1 'polypeptide(L)'
;MTQAGGQQGPKVVLSGFFGRGTCGDEAVLQAQYEWLSPRYDVVISVDERGAYEGFWDWYPYDRCRIVHQANLSVLAEQDVIGIHVGGGGLPHGFNAAQVVHAASLGKPAFLTGVDCQPLCSAAAAAALTRYLGLFEFISVRSAAAQQSMSMVASGCHHGADWALALPTDGPVPVPRAGTALVTLREFPADLLSRRYTEAVAELLAVLADRFDRVALLPFCPEDERFLDRLPSAARQQREIHWWNPRRMQREIAAADLVVSVGRLHPLVFAANVGTPAVFVEPLAADPRWPACAKARQLCTEHGWWYAEGAREVMAWLARSPATAMQPAGFAPGSRDRWEQMAEGLDRRLAAAVRARSDGSRLARAG
;
A
#
# COMPACT_ATOMS: atom_id res chain seq x y z
N MET A 1 -8.48 15.49 -26.35
CA MET A 1 -8.19 15.53 -24.91
C MET A 1 -7.65 16.90 -24.59
N THR A 2 -8.48 17.77 -24.03
CA THR A 2 -8.15 19.15 -23.65
C THR A 2 -7.37 19.10 -22.34
N GLN A 3 -6.06 19.38 -22.39
CA GLN A 3 -5.29 19.69 -21.19
C GLN A 3 -5.96 20.88 -20.50
N ALA A 4 -6.52 20.63 -19.30
CA ALA A 4 -6.87 21.71 -18.40
C ALA A 4 -5.58 22.52 -18.18
N GLY A 5 -5.62 23.83 -18.40
CA GLY A 5 -4.49 24.74 -18.27
C GLY A 5 -3.91 24.65 -16.86
N GLY A 6 -2.89 23.81 -16.70
CA GLY A 6 -2.23 23.56 -15.45
C GLY A 6 -1.45 24.80 -15.02
N GLN A 7 -1.57 25.18 -13.77
CA GLN A 7 -0.63 26.06 -13.11
C GLN A 7 0.76 25.47 -13.33
N GLN A 8 1.68 26.27 -13.91
CA GLN A 8 3.10 25.90 -14.07
C GLN A 8 3.79 25.93 -12.70
N GLY A 9 3.41 25.03 -11.82
CA GLY A 9 4.04 24.85 -10.52
C GLY A 9 5.29 23.94 -10.62
N PRO A 10 6.09 23.87 -9.54
CA PRO A 10 7.18 22.90 -9.45
C PRO A 10 6.63 21.48 -9.51
N LYS A 11 7.28 20.61 -10.30
CA LYS A 11 6.84 19.23 -10.52
C LYS A 11 7.52 18.25 -9.57
N VAL A 12 6.75 17.27 -9.09
CA VAL A 12 7.25 16.11 -8.33
C VAL A 12 6.90 14.83 -9.09
N VAL A 13 7.90 13.97 -9.30
CA VAL A 13 7.67 12.63 -9.87
C VAL A 13 7.33 11.68 -8.74
N LEU A 14 6.12 11.08 -8.76
CA LEU A 14 5.73 9.97 -7.89
C LEU A 14 6.08 8.65 -8.55
N SER A 15 6.81 7.81 -7.84
CA SER A 15 7.20 6.48 -8.29
C SER A 15 6.92 5.44 -7.21
N GLY A 16 6.40 4.28 -7.60
CA GLY A 16 6.01 3.23 -6.68
C GLY A 16 5.55 1.98 -7.43
N PHE A 17 4.83 1.11 -6.75
CA PHE A 17 4.22 -0.07 -7.34
C PHE A 17 2.84 0.26 -7.94
N PHE A 18 2.78 1.37 -8.68
CA PHE A 18 1.55 1.96 -9.19
C PHE A 18 1.20 1.45 -10.59
N GLY A 19 -0.09 1.51 -10.97
CA GLY A 19 -0.58 1.11 -12.28
C GLY A 19 -0.69 -0.39 -12.48
N ARG A 20 -0.55 -1.18 -11.43
CA ARG A 20 -0.61 -2.65 -11.49
C ARG A 20 -1.95 -3.23 -11.05
N GLY A 21 -2.91 -2.38 -10.70
CA GLY A 21 -4.23 -2.79 -10.25
C GLY A 21 -4.26 -3.42 -8.86
N THR A 22 -3.22 -3.21 -8.03
CA THR A 22 -3.23 -3.63 -6.63
C THR A 22 -3.89 -2.53 -5.81
N CYS A 23 -5.11 -2.74 -5.36
CA CYS A 23 -5.92 -1.74 -4.66
C CYS A 23 -5.20 -1.02 -3.52
N GLY A 24 -4.37 -1.74 -2.76
CA GLY A 24 -3.59 -1.15 -1.67
C GLY A 24 -2.52 -0.16 -2.15
N ASP A 25 -1.80 -0.50 -3.21
CA ASP A 25 -0.79 0.41 -3.76
C ASP A 25 -1.43 1.60 -4.47
N GLU A 26 -2.60 1.40 -5.10
CA GLU A 26 -3.40 2.50 -5.65
C GLU A 26 -3.96 3.42 -4.54
N ALA A 27 -4.28 2.89 -3.36
CA ALA A 27 -4.66 3.70 -2.20
C ALA A 27 -3.50 4.57 -1.70
N VAL A 28 -2.30 4.01 -1.64
CA VAL A 28 -1.07 4.76 -1.32
C VAL A 28 -0.85 5.88 -2.32
N LEU A 29 -0.98 5.60 -3.63
CA LEU A 29 -0.86 6.62 -4.67
C LEU A 29 -1.90 7.73 -4.50
N GLN A 30 -3.16 7.39 -4.29
CA GLN A 30 -4.23 8.39 -4.11
C GLN A 30 -3.94 9.31 -2.93
N ALA A 31 -3.55 8.74 -1.78
CA ALA A 31 -3.22 9.53 -0.61
C ALA A 31 -2.02 10.46 -0.83
N GLN A 32 -0.98 9.99 -1.50
CA GLN A 32 0.19 10.80 -1.86
C GLN A 32 -0.17 11.90 -2.85
N TYR A 33 -0.95 11.59 -3.88
CA TYR A 33 -1.40 12.55 -4.85
C TYR A 33 -2.22 13.67 -4.20
N GLU A 34 -3.18 13.33 -3.36
CA GLU A 34 -4.03 14.31 -2.66
C GLU A 34 -3.23 15.20 -1.71
N TRP A 35 -2.19 14.66 -1.09
CA TRP A 35 -1.30 15.46 -0.25
C TRP A 35 -0.44 16.42 -1.07
N LEU A 36 0.06 16.01 -2.23
CA LEU A 36 1.03 16.78 -3.02
C LEU A 36 0.38 17.72 -4.04
N SER A 37 -0.70 17.30 -4.71
CA SER A 37 -1.31 18.03 -5.83
C SER A 37 -1.80 19.46 -5.52
N PRO A 38 -2.17 19.82 -4.28
CA PRO A 38 -2.50 21.21 -3.98
C PRO A 38 -1.32 22.19 -4.08
N ARG A 39 -0.07 21.69 -4.08
CA ARG A 39 1.16 22.50 -4.05
C ARG A 39 2.11 22.24 -5.19
N TYR A 40 2.03 21.08 -5.80
CA TYR A 40 2.96 20.61 -6.82
C TYR A 40 2.19 20.07 -8.04
N ASP A 41 2.75 20.23 -9.21
CA ASP A 41 2.31 19.48 -10.39
C ASP A 41 2.87 18.06 -10.28
N VAL A 42 1.99 17.06 -10.21
CA VAL A 42 2.36 15.68 -9.95
C VAL A 42 2.47 14.90 -11.25
N VAL A 43 3.61 14.26 -11.46
CA VAL A 43 3.83 13.31 -12.55
C VAL A 43 3.89 11.90 -11.97
N ILE A 44 3.01 11.01 -12.40
CA ILE A 44 2.99 9.62 -11.94
C ILE A 44 3.83 8.75 -12.87
N SER A 45 4.77 8.01 -12.29
CA SER A 45 5.60 7.05 -12.98
C SER A 45 5.12 5.62 -12.74
N VAL A 46 4.79 4.91 -13.81
CA VAL A 46 4.20 3.57 -13.78
C VAL A 46 5.03 2.55 -14.56
N ASP A 47 4.90 1.27 -14.20
CA ASP A 47 5.45 0.15 -14.96
C ASP A 47 4.37 -0.42 -15.90
N GLU A 48 4.55 -0.28 -17.21
CA GLU A 48 3.61 -0.78 -18.22
C GLU A 48 3.31 -2.29 -18.12
N ARG A 49 4.23 -3.07 -17.57
CA ARG A 49 4.03 -4.52 -17.44
C ARG A 49 2.86 -4.90 -16.54
N GLY A 50 2.39 -3.97 -15.73
CA GLY A 50 1.24 -4.16 -14.85
C GLY A 50 0.01 -3.36 -15.24
N ALA A 51 0.09 -2.56 -16.30
CA ALA A 51 -1.04 -1.72 -16.72
C ALA A 51 -2.20 -2.57 -17.23
N TYR A 52 -3.39 -2.32 -16.68
CA TYR A 52 -4.63 -2.90 -17.15
C TYR A 52 -5.34 -1.95 -18.09
N GLU A 53 -6.07 -2.49 -19.07
CA GLU A 53 -6.86 -1.67 -19.98
C GLU A 53 -7.82 -0.77 -19.18
N GLY A 54 -7.82 0.53 -19.51
CA GLY A 54 -8.71 1.52 -18.89
C GLY A 54 -8.24 2.09 -17.54
N PHE A 55 -7.11 1.66 -16.96
CA PHE A 55 -6.67 2.22 -15.67
C PHE A 55 -6.32 3.72 -15.77
N TRP A 56 -6.01 4.22 -16.94
CA TRP A 56 -5.76 5.64 -17.22
C TRP A 56 -6.94 6.55 -16.89
N ASP A 57 -8.15 5.99 -16.90
CA ASP A 57 -9.38 6.71 -16.56
C ASP A 57 -9.65 6.71 -15.04
N TRP A 58 -8.81 6.04 -14.25
CA TRP A 58 -8.97 5.99 -12.82
C TRP A 58 -8.31 7.17 -12.13
N TYR A 59 -8.94 7.62 -11.06
CA TYR A 59 -8.33 8.61 -10.19
C TYR A 59 -7.12 8.02 -9.44
N PRO A 60 -5.95 8.73 -9.38
CA PRO A 60 -5.70 10.08 -9.87
C PRO A 60 -5.08 10.14 -11.28
N TYR A 61 -4.99 9.04 -12.02
CA TYR A 61 -4.34 8.99 -13.33
C TYR A 61 -5.02 9.91 -14.37
N ASP A 62 -6.35 10.07 -14.28
CA ASP A 62 -7.12 10.99 -15.13
C ASP A 62 -6.84 12.48 -14.86
N ARG A 63 -6.09 12.80 -13.78
CA ARG A 63 -5.82 14.16 -13.30
C ARG A 63 -4.40 14.64 -13.51
N CYS A 64 -3.47 13.78 -13.90
CA CYS A 64 -2.06 14.11 -13.96
C CYS A 64 -1.37 13.53 -15.19
N ARG A 65 -0.15 14.00 -15.42
CA ARG A 65 0.72 13.42 -16.44
C ARG A 65 1.24 12.07 -15.97
N ILE A 66 1.17 11.09 -16.86
CA ILE A 66 1.67 9.73 -16.62
C ILE A 66 2.89 9.50 -17.51
N VAL A 67 3.91 8.85 -16.95
CA VAL A 67 5.12 8.46 -17.68
C VAL A 67 5.50 7.03 -17.36
N HIS A 68 6.15 6.36 -18.28
CA HIS A 68 6.72 5.04 -18.03
C HIS A 68 7.98 5.14 -17.17
N GLN A 69 8.20 4.19 -16.25
CA GLN A 69 9.37 4.18 -15.36
C GLN A 69 10.73 4.19 -16.09
N ALA A 70 10.79 3.61 -17.28
CA ALA A 70 12.00 3.68 -18.11
C ALA A 70 12.23 5.04 -18.77
N ASN A 71 11.23 5.94 -18.76
CA ASN A 71 11.38 7.28 -19.30
C ASN A 71 12.08 8.20 -18.30
N LEU A 72 13.41 8.13 -18.27
CA LEU A 72 14.23 8.93 -17.36
C LEU A 72 14.28 10.42 -17.76
N SER A 73 13.93 10.78 -19.00
CA SER A 73 14.00 12.16 -19.50
C SER A 73 13.10 13.13 -18.74
N VAL A 74 12.01 12.63 -18.15
CA VAL A 74 11.13 13.44 -17.30
C VAL A 74 11.87 14.04 -16.10
N LEU A 75 12.85 13.32 -15.55
CA LEU A 75 13.66 13.81 -14.44
C LEU A 75 14.62 14.93 -14.85
N ALA A 76 14.94 15.05 -16.16
CA ALA A 76 15.77 16.14 -16.68
C ALA A 76 14.98 17.44 -16.93
N GLU A 77 13.65 17.40 -16.90
CA GLU A 77 12.81 18.60 -17.09
C GLU A 77 13.17 19.65 -16.02
N GLN A 78 13.26 20.91 -16.47
CA GLN A 78 13.73 21.99 -15.58
C GLN A 78 12.82 22.22 -14.38
N ASP A 79 11.53 22.06 -14.49
CA ASP A 79 10.52 22.26 -13.45
C ASP A 79 10.32 21.05 -12.52
N VAL A 80 10.91 19.88 -12.80
CA VAL A 80 10.96 18.77 -11.87
C VAL A 80 11.94 19.03 -10.74
N ILE A 81 11.45 19.09 -9.51
CA ILE A 81 12.22 19.41 -8.30
C ILE A 81 12.73 18.17 -7.56
N GLY A 82 12.21 16.99 -7.83
CA GLY A 82 12.65 15.75 -7.21
C GLY A 82 11.76 14.57 -7.53
N ILE A 83 12.15 13.41 -6.99
CA ILE A 83 11.40 12.17 -7.08
C ILE A 83 10.99 11.69 -5.69
N HIS A 84 9.71 11.32 -5.54
CA HIS A 84 9.17 10.68 -4.36
C HIS A 84 8.85 9.22 -4.66
N VAL A 85 9.42 8.32 -3.88
CA VAL A 85 9.19 6.88 -3.95
C VAL A 85 8.35 6.48 -2.75
N GLY A 86 7.20 5.86 -2.99
CA GLY A 86 6.29 5.48 -1.90
C GLY A 86 5.58 4.16 -2.13
N GLY A 87 5.17 3.54 -1.02
CA GLY A 87 4.48 2.25 -1.00
C GLY A 87 5.39 1.05 -1.28
N GLY A 88 4.81 -0.15 -1.15
CA GLY A 88 5.55 -1.38 -1.38
C GLY A 88 6.53 -1.74 -0.27
N GLY A 89 7.54 -2.55 -0.60
CA GLY A 89 8.57 -3.01 0.34
C GLY A 89 9.94 -3.10 -0.31
N LEU A 90 10.97 -2.82 0.48
CA LEU A 90 12.37 -3.02 0.09
C LEU A 90 12.83 -4.45 0.41
N PRO A 91 13.77 -5.02 -0.36
CA PRO A 91 14.48 -4.43 -1.50
C PRO A 91 13.79 -4.76 -2.84
N HIS A 92 12.94 -3.90 -3.34
CA HIS A 92 12.44 -4.02 -4.71
C HIS A 92 13.11 -2.94 -5.57
N GLY A 93 13.99 -3.35 -6.48
CA GLY A 93 14.80 -2.45 -7.30
C GLY A 93 14.08 -1.72 -8.43
N PHE A 94 12.75 -1.78 -8.50
CA PHE A 94 12.00 -1.27 -9.65
C PHE A 94 12.11 0.25 -9.86
N ASN A 95 12.47 1.02 -8.82
CA ASN A 95 12.64 2.46 -8.93
C ASN A 95 14.11 2.90 -8.93
N ALA A 96 15.05 1.96 -8.83
CA ALA A 96 16.47 2.28 -8.64
C ALA A 96 17.05 3.12 -9.78
N ALA A 97 16.70 2.81 -11.04
CA ALA A 97 17.19 3.56 -12.19
C ALA A 97 16.77 5.04 -12.14
N GLN A 98 15.52 5.31 -11.76
CA GLN A 98 15.02 6.67 -11.65
C GLN A 98 15.67 7.43 -10.51
N VAL A 99 15.87 6.79 -9.34
CA VAL A 99 16.52 7.41 -8.18
C VAL A 99 17.99 7.72 -8.48
N VAL A 100 18.72 6.78 -9.08
CA VAL A 100 20.11 6.99 -9.50
C VAL A 100 20.21 8.12 -10.52
N HIS A 101 19.29 8.16 -11.49
CA HIS A 101 19.28 9.24 -12.49
C HIS A 101 18.94 10.59 -11.87
N ALA A 102 17.95 10.68 -10.98
CA ALA A 102 17.63 11.91 -10.26
C ALA A 102 18.86 12.42 -9.48
N ALA A 103 19.54 11.54 -8.74
CA ALA A 103 20.77 11.87 -8.02
C ALA A 103 21.88 12.37 -8.95
N SER A 104 22.07 11.77 -10.13
CA SER A 104 23.06 12.22 -11.14
C SER A 104 22.77 13.62 -11.69
N LEU A 105 21.50 14.05 -11.64
CA LEU A 105 21.05 15.39 -12.01
C LEU A 105 21.05 16.37 -10.83
N GLY A 106 21.52 15.98 -9.66
CA GLY A 106 21.46 16.79 -8.43
C GLY A 106 20.04 17.02 -7.93
N LYS A 107 19.10 16.15 -8.26
CA LYS A 107 17.70 16.24 -7.82
C LYS A 107 17.46 15.32 -6.62
N PRO A 108 16.83 15.83 -5.54
CA PRO A 108 16.58 15.05 -4.35
C PRO A 108 15.64 13.89 -4.61
N ALA A 109 15.88 12.80 -3.87
CA ALA A 109 14.97 11.64 -3.81
C ALA A 109 14.44 11.50 -2.38
N PHE A 110 13.18 11.10 -2.26
CA PHE A 110 12.47 10.91 -0.99
C PHE A 110 11.83 9.52 -0.98
N LEU A 111 11.92 8.82 0.14
CA LEU A 111 11.37 7.47 0.32
C LEU A 111 10.46 7.48 1.54
N THR A 112 9.16 7.23 1.36
CA THR A 112 8.23 7.28 2.49
C THR A 112 7.16 6.20 2.47
N GLY A 113 6.75 5.76 3.67
CA GLY A 113 5.68 4.79 3.85
C GLY A 113 6.00 3.39 3.31
N VAL A 114 7.27 3.05 3.18
CA VAL A 114 7.72 1.75 2.69
C VAL A 114 7.93 0.76 3.83
N ASP A 115 7.96 -0.52 3.47
CA ASP A 115 8.36 -1.59 4.37
C ASP A 115 9.78 -2.08 4.04
N CYS A 116 10.44 -2.72 4.99
CA CYS A 116 11.74 -3.35 4.78
C CYS A 116 11.70 -4.78 5.29
N GLN A 117 12.00 -5.72 4.41
CA GLN A 117 12.15 -7.12 4.82
C GLN A 117 13.54 -7.34 5.44
N PRO A 118 13.68 -8.33 6.33
CA PRO A 118 14.98 -8.71 6.87
C PRO A 118 15.99 -9.00 5.75
N LEU A 119 17.18 -8.47 5.88
CA LEU A 119 18.23 -8.64 4.87
C LEU A 119 18.86 -10.02 4.99
N CYS A 120 18.87 -10.75 3.88
CA CYS A 120 19.32 -12.15 3.84
C CYS A 120 20.83 -12.32 3.65
N SER A 121 21.58 -11.25 3.35
CA SER A 121 23.03 -11.32 3.16
C SER A 121 23.72 -9.98 3.34
N ALA A 122 25.03 -9.99 3.64
CA ALA A 122 25.87 -8.79 3.71
C ALA A 122 25.95 -8.04 2.36
N ALA A 123 25.92 -8.76 1.24
CA ALA A 123 25.90 -8.15 -0.09
C ALA A 123 24.59 -7.38 -0.33
N ALA A 124 23.44 -7.94 0.06
CA ALA A 124 22.15 -7.26 -0.01
C ALA A 124 22.13 -6.02 0.90
N ALA A 125 22.69 -6.11 2.11
CA ALA A 125 22.83 -4.99 3.02
C ALA A 125 23.66 -3.87 2.41
N ALA A 126 24.85 -4.17 1.87
CA ALA A 126 25.72 -3.19 1.23
C ALA A 126 25.08 -2.53 0.00
N ALA A 127 24.35 -3.29 -0.81
CA ALA A 127 23.63 -2.76 -1.96
C ALA A 127 22.52 -1.80 -1.51
N LEU A 128 21.76 -2.19 -0.49
CA LEU A 128 20.70 -1.37 0.06
C LEU A 128 21.25 -0.10 0.72
N THR A 129 22.35 -0.18 1.47
CA THR A 129 23.02 1.00 2.06
C THR A 129 23.37 2.04 0.99
N ARG A 130 23.96 1.60 -0.14
CA ARG A 130 24.30 2.52 -1.25
C ARG A 130 23.06 3.14 -1.87
N TYR A 131 22.02 2.35 -2.06
CA TYR A 131 20.75 2.83 -2.61
C TYR A 131 20.08 3.85 -1.69
N LEU A 132 20.01 3.55 -0.40
CA LEU A 132 19.39 4.42 0.60
C LEU A 132 20.18 5.72 0.80
N GLY A 133 21.49 5.70 0.58
CA GLY A 133 22.32 6.89 0.60
C GLY A 133 21.98 7.93 -0.48
N LEU A 134 21.14 7.59 -1.46
CA LEU A 134 20.65 8.51 -2.48
C LEU A 134 19.42 9.33 -2.04
N PHE A 135 18.82 8.99 -0.91
CA PHE A 135 17.62 9.65 -0.42
C PHE A 135 17.93 10.71 0.65
N GLU A 136 17.35 11.88 0.50
CA GLU A 136 17.43 12.94 1.50
C GLU A 136 16.46 12.75 2.68
N PHE A 137 15.43 11.93 2.48
CA PHE A 137 14.46 11.60 3.51
C PHE A 137 13.98 10.17 3.36
N ILE A 138 14.04 9.43 4.47
CA ILE A 138 13.61 8.04 4.52
C ILE A 138 12.62 7.88 5.67
N SER A 139 11.44 7.36 5.38
CA SER A 139 10.46 6.98 6.37
C SER A 139 9.85 5.62 6.04
N VAL A 140 9.72 4.78 7.04
CA VAL A 140 9.12 3.44 6.93
C VAL A 140 7.82 3.38 7.71
N ARG A 141 6.96 2.41 7.38
CA ARG A 141 5.61 2.34 7.92
C ARG A 141 5.46 1.51 9.19
N SER A 142 6.50 0.81 9.65
CA SER A 142 6.47 -0.03 10.83
C SER A 142 7.72 0.10 11.68
N ALA A 143 7.60 -0.14 12.98
CA ALA A 143 8.74 -0.16 13.91
C ALA A 143 9.76 -1.25 13.53
N ALA A 144 9.29 -2.41 13.08
CA ALA A 144 10.15 -3.50 12.64
C ALA A 144 10.93 -3.14 11.36
N ALA A 145 10.29 -2.45 10.40
CA ALA A 145 10.98 -1.92 9.23
C ALA A 145 12.00 -0.86 9.62
N GLN A 146 11.70 0.02 10.60
CA GLN A 146 12.66 0.99 11.12
C GLN A 146 13.88 0.30 11.74
N GLN A 147 13.67 -0.71 12.54
CA GLN A 147 14.76 -1.49 13.14
C GLN A 147 15.65 -2.13 12.06
N SER A 148 15.05 -2.75 11.05
CA SER A 148 15.80 -3.34 9.91
C SER A 148 16.57 -2.28 9.12
N MET A 149 15.95 -1.12 8.89
CA MET A 149 16.54 -0.02 8.12
C MET A 149 17.66 0.71 8.88
N SER A 150 17.57 0.82 10.21
CA SER A 150 18.58 1.48 11.03
C SER A 150 19.97 0.82 10.96
N MET A 151 20.02 -0.44 10.53
CA MET A 151 21.28 -1.17 10.31
C MET A 151 21.99 -0.72 8.99
N VAL A 152 21.29 -0.11 8.07
CA VAL A 152 21.79 0.20 6.71
C VAL A 152 21.60 1.67 6.31
N ALA A 153 20.80 2.42 7.05
CA ALA A 153 20.55 3.85 6.80
C ALA A 153 20.46 4.62 8.12
N SER A 154 21.31 5.63 8.29
CA SER A 154 21.16 6.59 9.38
C SER A 154 20.02 7.56 9.08
N GLY A 155 19.25 7.95 10.11
CA GLY A 155 18.17 8.94 9.96
C GLY A 155 16.89 8.41 9.34
N CYS A 156 16.66 7.09 9.38
CA CYS A 156 15.38 6.50 9.00
C CYS A 156 14.30 6.79 10.05
N HIS A 157 13.19 7.37 9.64
CA HIS A 157 12.07 7.73 10.50
C HIS A 157 11.00 6.64 10.54
N HIS A 158 10.41 6.44 11.71
CA HIS A 158 9.19 5.66 11.84
C HIS A 158 8.00 6.55 11.47
N GLY A 159 7.46 6.35 10.30
CA GLY A 159 6.25 7.01 9.80
C GLY A 159 5.02 6.10 9.89
N ALA A 160 4.23 6.12 8.83
CA ALA A 160 3.05 5.26 8.71
C ALA A 160 2.78 4.88 7.24
N ASP A 161 1.81 4.01 7.01
CA ASP A 161 1.33 3.72 5.67
C ASP A 161 0.55 4.93 5.11
N TRP A 162 0.80 5.29 3.86
CA TRP A 162 0.08 6.41 3.22
C TRP A 162 -1.42 6.13 3.10
N ALA A 163 -1.83 4.88 2.92
CA ALA A 163 -3.24 4.51 2.84
C ALA A 163 -4.03 4.82 4.12
N LEU A 164 -3.34 5.12 5.26
CA LEU A 164 -3.98 5.65 6.48
C LEU A 164 -4.69 6.99 6.23
N ALA A 165 -4.20 7.78 5.30
CA ALA A 165 -4.79 9.08 4.95
C ALA A 165 -5.84 8.99 3.84
N LEU A 166 -6.12 7.81 3.31
CA LEU A 166 -7.14 7.66 2.27
C LEU A 166 -8.50 8.10 2.81
N PRO A 167 -9.10 9.16 2.25
CA PRO A 167 -10.40 9.62 2.69
C PRO A 167 -11.49 8.60 2.32
N THR A 168 -12.52 8.51 3.14
CA THR A 168 -13.75 7.79 2.81
C THR A 168 -14.63 8.66 1.91
N ASP A 169 -15.13 8.09 0.81
CA ASP A 169 -16.10 8.78 -0.05
C ASP A 169 -17.46 8.84 0.65
N GLY A 170 -17.83 10.03 1.13
CA GLY A 170 -19.13 10.29 1.76
C GLY A 170 -19.26 9.70 3.17
N PRO A 171 -20.48 9.65 3.72
CA PRO A 171 -20.72 9.12 5.05
C PRO A 171 -20.37 7.63 5.12
N VAL A 172 -19.78 7.23 6.25
CA VAL A 172 -19.50 5.81 6.52
C VAL A 172 -20.81 5.02 6.47
N PRO A 173 -20.93 3.95 5.67
CA PRO A 173 -22.14 3.16 5.59
C PRO A 173 -22.52 2.56 6.94
N VAL A 174 -23.81 2.40 7.18
CA VAL A 174 -24.25 1.58 8.30
C VAL A 174 -23.85 0.12 8.03
N PRO A 175 -23.23 -0.58 8.98
CA PRO A 175 -22.86 -1.98 8.81
C PRO A 175 -24.05 -2.83 8.38
N ARG A 176 -23.83 -3.69 7.40
CA ARG A 176 -24.83 -4.70 6.98
C ARG A 176 -24.72 -5.88 7.92
N ALA A 177 -25.59 -5.93 8.91
CA ALA A 177 -25.58 -6.99 9.91
C ALA A 177 -25.47 -8.39 9.28
N GLY A 178 -24.68 -9.26 9.88
CA GLY A 178 -24.43 -10.61 9.40
C GLY A 178 -23.51 -10.71 8.19
N THR A 179 -22.68 -9.69 7.88
CA THR A 179 -21.80 -9.70 6.70
C THR A 179 -20.33 -9.85 7.07
N ALA A 180 -19.65 -10.88 6.55
CA ALA A 180 -18.18 -10.98 6.54
C ALA A 180 -17.64 -10.73 5.13
N LEU A 181 -16.62 -9.88 5.02
CA LEU A 181 -15.82 -9.69 3.79
C LEU A 181 -14.53 -10.46 3.88
N VAL A 182 -14.21 -11.23 2.84
CA VAL A 182 -13.01 -12.04 2.76
C VAL A 182 -12.16 -11.60 1.57
N THR A 183 -10.93 -11.24 1.84
CA THR A 183 -9.94 -10.95 0.79
C THR A 183 -8.95 -12.09 0.71
N LEU A 184 -8.71 -12.58 -0.48
CA LEU A 184 -7.85 -13.74 -0.73
C LEU A 184 -6.72 -13.33 -1.67
N ARG A 185 -5.49 -13.63 -1.28
CA ARG A 185 -4.35 -13.44 -2.16
C ARG A 185 -4.15 -14.66 -3.04
N GLU A 186 -3.97 -14.47 -4.35
CA GLU A 186 -3.43 -15.52 -5.21
C GLU A 186 -1.99 -15.83 -4.78
N PHE A 187 -1.68 -17.14 -4.66
CA PHE A 187 -0.31 -17.62 -4.52
C PHE A 187 0.09 -18.40 -5.77
N PRO A 188 1.37 -18.37 -6.17
CA PRO A 188 1.87 -19.11 -7.33
C PRO A 188 1.45 -20.59 -7.27
N ALA A 189 1.00 -21.10 -8.41
CA ALA A 189 0.26 -22.37 -8.52
C ALA A 189 1.03 -23.62 -8.10
N ASP A 190 2.34 -23.58 -8.02
CA ASP A 190 3.18 -24.78 -8.21
C ASP A 190 3.46 -25.55 -6.94
N LEU A 191 3.28 -25.01 -5.75
CA LEU A 191 3.74 -25.68 -4.53
C LEU A 191 2.66 -25.95 -3.49
N LEU A 192 1.58 -25.17 -3.43
CA LEU A 192 0.61 -25.25 -2.33
C LEU A 192 -0.85 -25.06 -2.77
N SER A 193 -1.14 -24.98 -4.06
CA SER A 193 -2.43 -24.55 -4.59
C SER A 193 -3.60 -25.38 -4.03
N ARG A 194 -3.46 -26.71 -3.96
CA ARG A 194 -4.53 -27.58 -3.44
C ARG A 194 -4.75 -27.38 -1.93
N ARG A 195 -3.68 -27.44 -1.12
CA ARG A 195 -3.78 -27.24 0.33
C ARG A 195 -4.28 -25.84 0.67
N TYR A 196 -3.81 -24.83 -0.05
CA TYR A 196 -4.29 -23.46 0.12
C TYR A 196 -5.78 -23.34 -0.20
N THR A 197 -6.22 -23.94 -1.33
CA THR A 197 -7.64 -23.94 -1.71
C THR A 197 -8.50 -24.68 -0.68
N GLU A 198 -8.02 -25.83 -0.16
CA GLU A 198 -8.71 -26.58 0.89
C GLU A 198 -8.79 -25.77 2.20
N ALA A 199 -7.71 -25.14 2.63
CA ALA A 199 -7.69 -24.30 3.84
C ALA A 199 -8.56 -23.05 3.72
N VAL A 200 -8.60 -22.43 2.53
CA VAL A 200 -9.51 -21.32 2.24
C VAL A 200 -10.97 -21.80 2.24
N ALA A 201 -11.26 -22.94 1.65
CA ALA A 201 -12.61 -23.51 1.66
C ALA A 201 -13.11 -23.83 3.09
N GLU A 202 -12.22 -24.38 3.95
CA GLU A 202 -12.51 -24.59 5.38
C GLU A 202 -12.82 -23.25 6.08
N LEU A 203 -12.01 -22.22 5.84
CA LEU A 203 -12.24 -20.88 6.40
C LEU A 203 -13.59 -20.29 5.95
N LEU A 204 -13.90 -20.39 4.67
CA LEU A 204 -15.19 -19.90 4.15
C LEU A 204 -16.39 -20.64 4.72
N ALA A 205 -16.28 -21.96 4.93
CA ALA A 205 -17.32 -22.76 5.59
C ALA A 205 -17.55 -22.30 7.03
N VAL A 206 -16.48 -22.09 7.81
CA VAL A 206 -16.56 -21.56 9.18
C VAL A 206 -17.25 -20.19 9.22
N LEU A 207 -16.96 -19.31 8.25
CA LEU A 207 -17.60 -18.00 8.18
C LEU A 207 -19.07 -18.12 7.77
N ALA A 208 -19.41 -19.00 6.83
CA ALA A 208 -20.79 -19.21 6.39
C ALA A 208 -21.72 -19.76 7.50
N ASP A 209 -21.16 -20.47 8.48
CA ASP A 209 -21.91 -20.93 9.66
C ASP A 209 -22.22 -19.79 10.64
N ARG A 210 -21.57 -18.63 10.52
CA ARG A 210 -21.65 -17.53 11.50
C ARG A 210 -22.20 -16.23 10.91
N PHE A 211 -22.13 -16.05 9.63
CA PHE A 211 -22.56 -14.84 8.93
C PHE A 211 -23.59 -15.18 7.87
N ASP A 212 -24.63 -14.37 7.77
CA ASP A 212 -25.69 -14.53 6.78
C ASP A 212 -25.16 -14.33 5.34
N ARG A 213 -24.07 -13.56 5.24
CA ARG A 213 -23.39 -13.23 3.99
C ARG A 213 -21.89 -13.30 4.13
N VAL A 214 -21.24 -14.09 3.30
CA VAL A 214 -19.78 -14.09 3.12
C VAL A 214 -19.46 -13.60 1.71
N ALA A 215 -18.93 -12.40 1.58
CA ALA A 215 -18.61 -11.81 0.28
C ALA A 215 -17.09 -11.83 0.03
N LEU A 216 -16.70 -12.21 -1.18
CA LEU A 216 -15.31 -12.26 -1.62
C LEU A 216 -14.93 -10.93 -2.29
N LEU A 217 -13.89 -10.29 -1.79
CA LEU A 217 -13.44 -8.98 -2.20
C LEU A 217 -12.00 -9.06 -2.74
N PRO A 218 -11.79 -9.21 -4.06
CA PRO A 218 -10.46 -9.23 -4.65
C PRO A 218 -9.80 -7.84 -4.53
N PHE A 219 -8.50 -7.81 -4.24
CA PHE A 219 -7.69 -6.60 -4.14
C PHE A 219 -6.80 -6.35 -5.36
N CYS A 220 -6.80 -7.28 -6.30
CA CYS A 220 -6.16 -7.14 -7.60
C CYS A 220 -6.75 -8.17 -8.57
N PRO A 221 -6.48 -8.06 -9.88
CA PRO A 221 -6.99 -9.01 -10.88
C PRO A 221 -6.52 -10.45 -10.68
N GLU A 222 -5.34 -10.65 -10.11
CA GLU A 222 -4.82 -11.98 -9.78
C GLU A 222 -5.72 -12.66 -8.73
N ASP A 223 -6.12 -11.91 -7.71
CA ASP A 223 -7.04 -12.42 -6.69
C ASP A 223 -8.39 -12.80 -7.31
N GLU A 224 -8.89 -11.99 -8.24
CA GLU A 224 -10.13 -12.27 -8.96
C GLU A 224 -10.04 -13.60 -9.73
N ARG A 225 -8.94 -13.83 -10.46
CA ARG A 225 -8.69 -15.10 -11.16
C ARG A 225 -8.58 -16.30 -10.20
N PHE A 226 -8.05 -16.07 -8.99
CA PHE A 226 -8.01 -17.12 -7.98
C PHE A 226 -9.41 -17.52 -7.50
N LEU A 227 -10.35 -16.59 -7.39
CA LEU A 227 -11.72 -16.88 -6.99
C LEU A 227 -12.40 -17.89 -7.94
N ASP A 228 -12.00 -17.94 -9.22
CA ASP A 228 -12.53 -18.91 -10.19
C ASP A 228 -12.13 -20.35 -9.89
N ARG A 229 -11.06 -20.55 -9.12
CA ARG A 229 -10.56 -21.87 -8.72
C ARG A 229 -11.23 -22.40 -7.47
N LEU A 230 -11.95 -21.56 -6.73
CA LEU A 230 -12.67 -21.98 -5.52
C LEU A 230 -13.87 -22.85 -5.89
N PRO A 231 -14.29 -23.77 -4.99
CA PRO A 231 -15.53 -24.52 -5.15
C PRO A 231 -16.72 -23.60 -5.40
N SER A 232 -17.70 -24.05 -6.20
CA SER A 232 -18.86 -23.23 -6.60
C SER A 232 -19.65 -22.64 -5.43
N ALA A 233 -19.76 -23.38 -4.32
CA ALA A 233 -20.41 -22.93 -3.11
C ALA A 233 -19.72 -21.70 -2.47
N ALA A 234 -18.39 -21.57 -2.65
CA ALA A 234 -17.62 -20.45 -2.11
C ALA A 234 -17.62 -19.20 -3.04
N ARG A 235 -18.22 -19.30 -4.24
CA ARG A 235 -18.21 -18.24 -5.26
C ARG A 235 -19.42 -17.32 -5.21
N GLN A 236 -20.34 -17.51 -4.30
CA GLN A 236 -21.71 -16.99 -4.42
C GLN A 236 -21.87 -15.48 -4.31
N GLN A 237 -20.85 -14.74 -3.82
CA GLN A 237 -20.98 -13.29 -3.69
C GLN A 237 -19.63 -12.59 -3.96
N ARG A 238 -19.48 -12.08 -5.18
CA ARG A 238 -18.32 -11.28 -5.57
C ARG A 238 -18.68 -9.80 -5.54
N GLU A 239 -17.83 -9.02 -4.90
CA GLU A 239 -17.80 -7.56 -5.04
C GLU A 239 -16.50 -7.20 -5.74
N ILE A 240 -16.56 -6.60 -6.92
CA ILE A 240 -15.36 -6.32 -7.73
C ILE A 240 -15.14 -4.82 -7.82
N HIS A 241 -14.25 -4.29 -6.98
CA HIS A 241 -13.94 -2.85 -6.95
C HIS A 241 -12.44 -2.57 -6.76
N TRP A 242 -11.57 -3.56 -7.05
CA TRP A 242 -10.13 -3.47 -6.81
C TRP A 242 -9.44 -2.24 -7.43
N TRP A 243 -10.01 -1.66 -8.48
CA TRP A 243 -9.53 -0.43 -9.13
C TRP A 243 -9.96 0.86 -8.42
N ASN A 244 -10.85 0.80 -7.44
CA ASN A 244 -11.32 1.96 -6.70
C ASN A 244 -11.12 1.79 -5.19
N PRO A 245 -9.98 2.22 -4.64
CA PRO A 245 -9.66 2.06 -3.23
C PRO A 245 -10.70 2.65 -2.28
N ARG A 246 -11.28 3.81 -2.60
CA ARG A 246 -12.29 4.46 -1.76
C ARG A 246 -13.58 3.64 -1.71
N ARG A 247 -14.00 3.07 -2.84
CA ARG A 247 -15.15 2.18 -2.88
C ARG A 247 -14.89 0.89 -2.11
N MET A 248 -13.69 0.31 -2.25
CA MET A 248 -13.26 -0.84 -1.46
C MET A 248 -13.33 -0.54 0.05
N GLN A 249 -12.87 0.64 0.46
CA GLN A 249 -12.97 1.08 1.85
C GLN A 249 -14.42 1.22 2.31
N ARG A 250 -15.33 1.68 1.46
CA ARG A 250 -16.77 1.72 1.78
C ARG A 250 -17.41 0.35 1.91
N GLU A 251 -17.06 -0.62 1.05
CA GLU A 251 -17.54 -1.99 1.21
C GLU A 251 -17.05 -2.59 2.53
N ILE A 252 -15.79 -2.33 2.88
CA ILE A 252 -15.21 -2.74 4.17
C ILE A 252 -15.95 -2.08 5.34
N ALA A 253 -16.26 -0.79 5.25
CA ALA A 253 -17.02 -0.07 6.28
C ALA A 253 -18.43 -0.62 6.49
N ALA A 254 -19.02 -1.24 5.47
CA ALA A 254 -20.36 -1.84 5.53
C ALA A 254 -20.38 -3.27 6.09
N ALA A 255 -19.23 -3.87 6.44
CA ALA A 255 -19.12 -5.22 6.94
C ALA A 255 -18.99 -5.27 8.47
N ASP A 256 -19.42 -6.38 9.08
CA ASP A 256 -19.19 -6.66 10.51
C ASP A 256 -17.80 -7.22 10.78
N LEU A 257 -17.20 -7.86 9.76
CA LEU A 257 -15.88 -8.47 9.85
C LEU A 257 -15.15 -8.43 8.51
N VAL A 258 -13.87 -8.10 8.56
CA VAL A 258 -12.93 -8.30 7.43
C VAL A 258 -11.98 -9.44 7.76
N VAL A 259 -11.91 -10.42 6.88
CA VAL A 259 -10.95 -11.53 6.96
C VAL A 259 -9.97 -11.39 5.82
N SER A 260 -8.73 -11.08 6.14
CA SER A 260 -7.68 -10.88 5.14
C SER A 260 -6.73 -12.07 5.09
N VAL A 261 -6.72 -12.78 3.97
CA VAL A 261 -5.84 -13.91 3.73
C VAL A 261 -4.69 -13.46 2.84
N GLY A 262 -3.53 -13.24 3.46
CA GLY A 262 -2.28 -12.89 2.75
C GLY A 262 -2.21 -11.46 2.17
N ARG A 263 -3.19 -10.59 2.40
CA ARG A 263 -3.22 -9.18 1.98
C ARG A 263 -3.15 -8.25 3.19
N LEU A 264 -2.26 -7.25 3.18
CA LEU A 264 -2.12 -6.30 4.29
C LEU A 264 -3.15 -5.16 4.25
N HIS A 265 -3.32 -4.53 3.10
CA HIS A 265 -4.13 -3.32 2.99
C HIS A 265 -5.62 -3.46 3.35
N PRO A 266 -6.27 -4.65 3.25
CA PRO A 266 -7.61 -4.82 3.82
C PRO A 266 -7.69 -4.49 5.31
N LEU A 267 -6.62 -4.80 6.09
CA LEU A 267 -6.53 -4.42 7.50
C LEU A 267 -6.35 -2.92 7.69
N VAL A 268 -5.53 -2.28 6.85
CA VAL A 268 -5.35 -0.82 6.86
C VAL A 268 -6.68 -0.12 6.57
N PHE A 269 -7.43 -0.59 5.58
CA PHE A 269 -8.75 -0.05 5.23
C PHE A 269 -9.76 -0.28 6.37
N ALA A 270 -9.77 -1.48 6.95
CA ALA A 270 -10.63 -1.77 8.10
C ALA A 270 -10.31 -0.87 9.30
N ALA A 271 -9.01 -0.63 9.57
CA ALA A 271 -8.57 0.27 10.63
C ALA A 271 -8.96 1.73 10.38
N ASN A 272 -8.95 2.19 9.12
CA ASN A 272 -9.39 3.53 8.75
C ASN A 272 -10.88 3.79 9.07
N VAL A 273 -11.71 2.76 8.95
CA VAL A 273 -13.16 2.88 9.09
C VAL A 273 -13.71 2.23 10.38
N GLY A 274 -12.85 1.64 11.19
CA GLY A 274 -13.22 1.01 12.46
C GLY A 274 -13.93 -0.33 12.31
N THR A 275 -13.79 -1.04 11.18
CA THR A 275 -14.36 -2.37 10.98
C THR A 275 -13.48 -3.42 11.64
N PRO A 276 -14.02 -4.36 12.42
CA PRO A 276 -13.27 -5.49 12.97
C PRO A 276 -12.55 -6.27 11.88
N ALA A 277 -11.29 -6.64 12.10
CA ALA A 277 -10.50 -7.31 11.09
C ALA A 277 -9.56 -8.37 11.67
N VAL A 278 -9.30 -9.42 10.88
CA VAL A 278 -8.33 -10.46 11.19
C VAL A 278 -7.46 -10.75 9.97
N PHE A 279 -6.16 -10.88 10.20
CA PHE A 279 -5.24 -11.44 9.23
C PHE A 279 -5.13 -12.94 9.42
N VAL A 280 -5.26 -13.71 8.33
CA VAL A 280 -5.20 -15.17 8.39
C VAL A 280 -4.06 -15.69 7.51
N GLU A 281 -3.21 -16.51 8.10
CA GLU A 281 -2.24 -17.34 7.39
C GLU A 281 -2.72 -18.79 7.36
N PRO A 282 -3.41 -19.22 6.32
CA PRO A 282 -4.13 -20.51 6.32
C PRO A 282 -3.22 -21.73 6.35
N LEU A 283 -1.94 -21.56 6.01
CA LEU A 283 -0.93 -22.62 5.99
C LEU A 283 0.29 -22.27 6.86
N ALA A 284 0.13 -21.50 7.93
CA ALA A 284 1.24 -21.06 8.78
C ALA A 284 2.11 -22.20 9.31
N ALA A 285 1.51 -23.39 9.52
CA ALA A 285 2.23 -24.59 9.97
C ALA A 285 3.03 -25.32 8.86
N ASP A 286 2.83 -25.00 7.57
CA ASP A 286 3.60 -25.59 6.47
C ASP A 286 4.92 -24.83 6.31
N PRO A 287 6.11 -25.46 6.48
CA PRO A 287 7.40 -24.77 6.39
C PRO A 287 7.70 -24.20 4.98
N ARG A 288 6.95 -24.60 3.97
CA ARG A 288 7.06 -24.05 2.61
C ARG A 288 6.19 -22.81 2.42
N TRP A 289 5.30 -22.51 3.39
CA TRP A 289 4.47 -21.34 3.32
C TRP A 289 5.32 -20.07 3.51
N PRO A 290 5.31 -19.14 2.58
CA PRO A 290 6.04 -17.88 2.73
C PRO A 290 5.29 -16.99 3.72
N ALA A 291 5.51 -17.24 5.01
CA ALA A 291 4.87 -16.47 6.08
C ALA A 291 5.03 -14.97 5.84
N CYS A 292 3.93 -14.23 5.96
CA CYS A 292 3.95 -12.78 5.79
C CYS A 292 4.44 -12.11 7.09
N ALA A 293 5.75 -12.24 7.37
CA ALA A 293 6.38 -11.70 8.59
C ALA A 293 5.98 -10.23 8.85
N LYS A 294 5.90 -9.43 7.79
CA LYS A 294 5.48 -8.03 7.90
C LYS A 294 4.02 -7.86 8.34
N ALA A 295 3.12 -8.74 7.93
CA ALA A 295 1.73 -8.67 8.36
C ALA A 295 1.62 -9.05 9.84
N ARG A 296 2.33 -10.09 10.28
CA ARG A 296 2.41 -10.47 11.71
C ARG A 296 2.95 -9.31 12.56
N GLN A 297 4.03 -8.66 12.10
CA GLN A 297 4.62 -7.51 12.80
C GLN A 297 3.65 -6.33 12.91
N LEU A 298 2.97 -5.98 11.82
CA LEU A 298 1.97 -4.90 11.83
C LEU A 298 0.75 -5.26 12.67
N CYS A 299 0.27 -6.52 12.62
CA CYS A 299 -0.78 -6.97 13.53
C CYS A 299 -0.37 -6.81 14.99
N THR A 300 0.86 -7.17 15.34
CA THR A 300 1.39 -6.98 16.70
C THR A 300 1.49 -5.50 17.06
N GLU A 301 2.02 -4.66 16.18
CA GLU A 301 2.20 -3.22 16.41
C GLU A 301 0.86 -2.49 16.63
N HIS A 302 -0.16 -2.85 15.85
CA HIS A 302 -1.46 -2.19 15.89
C HIS A 302 -2.49 -2.88 16.78
N GLY A 303 -2.14 -4.03 17.35
CA GLY A 303 -3.10 -4.84 18.11
C GLY A 303 -4.18 -5.46 17.23
N TRP A 304 -3.92 -5.60 15.92
CA TRP A 304 -4.82 -6.29 15.00
C TRP A 304 -4.72 -7.78 15.22
N TRP A 305 -5.83 -8.45 14.94
CA TRP A 305 -5.86 -9.87 15.16
C TRP A 305 -5.17 -10.65 14.05
N TYR A 306 -4.42 -11.68 14.45
CA TYR A 306 -3.67 -12.58 13.58
C TYR A 306 -4.04 -14.02 13.92
N ALA A 307 -4.36 -14.85 12.91
CA ALA A 307 -4.76 -16.24 13.05
C ALA A 307 -3.94 -17.17 12.14
N GLU A 308 -3.56 -18.31 12.66
CA GLU A 308 -2.85 -19.39 11.95
C GLU A 308 -3.85 -20.45 11.45
N GLY A 309 -4.82 -20.02 10.62
CA GLY A 309 -5.79 -20.89 9.95
C GLY A 309 -7.22 -20.76 10.48
N ALA A 310 -8.12 -21.53 9.86
CA ALA A 310 -9.55 -21.47 10.09
C ALA A 310 -9.95 -21.81 11.54
N ARG A 311 -9.25 -22.75 12.18
CA ARG A 311 -9.53 -23.18 13.57
C ARG A 311 -9.39 -22.05 14.58
N GLU A 312 -8.37 -21.21 14.44
CA GLU A 312 -8.20 -20.07 15.33
C GLU A 312 -9.26 -19.00 15.08
N VAL A 313 -9.63 -18.77 13.82
CA VAL A 313 -10.76 -17.90 13.48
C VAL A 313 -12.04 -18.41 14.13
N MET A 314 -12.33 -19.69 14.03
CA MET A 314 -13.50 -20.33 14.66
C MET A 314 -13.48 -20.16 16.18
N ALA A 315 -12.33 -20.45 16.82
CA ALA A 315 -12.20 -20.34 18.28
C ALA A 315 -12.40 -18.89 18.76
N TRP A 316 -11.97 -17.92 17.97
CA TRP A 316 -12.19 -16.51 18.27
C TRP A 316 -13.65 -16.10 18.08
N LEU A 317 -14.27 -16.46 16.97
CA LEU A 317 -15.67 -16.18 16.70
C LEU A 317 -16.60 -16.80 17.78
N ALA A 318 -16.21 -17.97 18.30
CA ALA A 318 -16.96 -18.61 19.39
C ALA A 318 -16.90 -17.84 20.72
N ARG A 319 -15.78 -17.15 20.99
CA ARG A 319 -15.57 -16.35 22.21
C ARG A 319 -16.07 -14.92 22.11
N SER A 320 -16.14 -14.39 20.89
CA SER A 320 -16.47 -12.99 20.61
C SER A 320 -17.65 -12.93 19.65
N PRO A 321 -18.89 -12.75 20.15
CA PRO A 321 -20.03 -12.50 19.25
C PRO A 321 -19.71 -11.30 18.36
N ALA A 322 -20.22 -11.30 17.12
CA ALA A 322 -19.91 -10.27 16.11
C ALA A 322 -20.11 -8.84 16.62
N THR A 323 -21.12 -8.64 17.49
CA THR A 323 -21.40 -7.34 18.13
C THR A 323 -20.40 -6.91 19.22
N ALA A 324 -19.55 -7.84 19.69
CA ALA A 324 -18.55 -7.58 20.73
C ALA A 324 -17.12 -7.56 20.17
N MET A 325 -16.94 -7.68 18.86
CA MET A 325 -15.63 -7.58 18.24
C MET A 325 -15.11 -6.15 18.34
N GLN A 326 -13.89 -6.01 18.84
CA GLN A 326 -13.29 -4.69 18.90
C GLN A 326 -13.02 -4.17 17.47
N PRO A 327 -13.40 -2.92 17.17
CA PRO A 327 -13.04 -2.30 15.92
C PRO A 327 -11.52 -2.36 15.69
N ALA A 328 -11.11 -2.64 14.47
CA ALA A 328 -9.73 -2.43 14.07
C ALA A 328 -9.41 -0.94 14.20
N GLY A 329 -8.23 -0.63 14.68
CA GLY A 329 -7.73 0.74 14.80
C GLY A 329 -6.23 0.75 14.63
N PHE A 330 -5.67 1.92 14.47
CA PHE A 330 -4.21 2.07 14.48
C PHE A 330 -3.70 2.21 15.90
N ALA A 331 -2.48 1.75 16.13
CA ALA A 331 -1.80 1.99 17.40
C ALA A 331 -1.78 3.50 17.73
N PRO A 332 -1.84 3.88 19.02
CA PRO A 332 -1.73 5.27 19.43
C PRO A 332 -0.53 5.98 18.77
N GLY A 333 -0.71 7.21 18.33
CA GLY A 333 0.32 7.99 17.64
C GLY A 333 0.58 7.63 16.18
N SER A 334 -0.12 6.64 15.58
CA SER A 334 0.05 6.33 14.15
C SER A 334 -0.34 7.50 13.25
N ARG A 335 -1.38 8.24 13.63
CA ARG A 335 -1.80 9.46 12.92
C ARG A 335 -0.74 10.54 13.02
N ASP A 336 -0.21 10.77 14.21
CA ASP A 336 0.86 11.76 14.43
C ASP A 336 2.13 11.38 13.63
N ARG A 337 2.50 10.11 13.60
CA ARG A 337 3.62 9.62 12.79
C ARG A 337 3.39 9.86 11.30
N TRP A 338 2.17 9.63 10.82
CA TRP A 338 1.81 9.92 9.44
C TRP A 338 1.94 11.42 9.13
N GLU A 339 1.41 12.28 9.99
CA GLU A 339 1.50 13.74 9.84
C GLU A 339 2.96 14.22 9.85
N GLN A 340 3.76 13.75 10.79
CA GLN A 340 5.21 14.04 10.85
C GLN A 340 5.96 13.60 9.60
N MET A 341 5.63 12.42 9.05
CA MET A 341 6.20 11.91 7.80
C MET A 341 5.81 12.81 6.62
N ALA A 342 4.54 13.11 6.48
CA ALA A 342 4.00 13.91 5.38
C ALA A 342 4.55 15.36 5.42
N GLU A 343 4.57 15.99 6.59
CA GLU A 343 5.18 17.31 6.81
C GLU A 343 6.72 17.27 6.58
N GLY A 344 7.37 16.18 7.00
CA GLY A 344 8.80 15.99 6.79
C GLY A 344 9.15 15.95 5.30
N LEU A 345 8.35 15.28 4.49
CA LEU A 345 8.44 15.29 3.03
C LEU A 345 8.21 16.69 2.47
N ASP A 346 7.15 17.35 2.91
CA ASP A 346 6.76 18.67 2.42
C ASP A 346 7.83 19.74 2.69
N ARG A 347 8.39 19.76 3.90
CA ARG A 347 9.50 20.68 4.25
C ARG A 347 10.71 20.50 3.31
N ARG A 348 11.04 19.29 2.91
CA ARG A 348 12.17 18.98 2.02
C ARG A 348 11.87 19.33 0.57
N LEU A 349 10.68 19.06 0.10
CA LEU A 349 10.24 19.51 -1.22
C LEU A 349 10.26 21.03 -1.32
N ALA A 350 9.75 21.73 -0.30
CA ALA A 350 9.81 23.20 -0.24
C ALA A 350 11.25 23.74 -0.19
N ALA A 351 12.16 23.04 0.47
CA ALA A 351 13.60 23.38 0.44
C ALA A 351 14.21 23.22 -0.96
N ALA A 352 13.86 22.14 -1.67
CA ALA A 352 14.29 21.90 -3.06
C ALA A 352 13.80 23.03 -4.02
N VAL A 353 12.55 23.48 -3.83
CA VAL A 353 12.02 24.63 -4.59
C VAL A 353 12.85 25.89 -4.35
N ARG A 354 13.14 26.21 -3.07
CA ARG A 354 13.94 27.42 -2.70
C ARG A 354 15.34 27.36 -3.27
N ALA A 355 16.06 26.25 -3.08
CA ALA A 355 17.42 26.08 -3.55
C ALA A 355 17.54 26.31 -5.07
N ARG A 356 16.54 25.84 -5.81
CA ARG A 356 16.46 26.06 -7.24
C ARG A 356 16.20 27.52 -7.63
N SER A 357 15.29 28.20 -6.95
CA SER A 357 14.99 29.61 -7.17
C SER A 357 16.25 30.48 -6.96
N ASP A 358 17.03 30.16 -5.95
CA ASP A 358 18.28 30.85 -5.64
C ASP A 358 19.39 30.58 -6.66
N GLY A 359 19.54 29.31 -7.07
CA GLY A 359 20.47 28.92 -8.15
C GLY A 359 20.15 29.60 -9.49
N SER A 360 18.87 29.76 -9.82
CA SER A 360 18.43 30.45 -11.03
C SER A 360 18.66 31.98 -10.97
N ARG A 361 18.62 32.58 -9.79
CA ARG A 361 18.96 34.00 -9.60
C ARG A 361 20.45 34.25 -9.78
N LEU A 362 21.32 33.37 -9.22
CA LEU A 362 22.77 33.47 -9.37
C LEU A 362 23.20 33.28 -10.83
N ALA A 363 22.61 32.37 -11.58
CA ALA A 363 22.90 32.14 -12.99
C ALA A 363 22.43 33.29 -13.90
N ARG A 364 21.52 34.16 -13.48
CA ARG A 364 21.08 35.37 -14.24
C ARG A 364 21.85 36.63 -13.86
N ALA A 365 22.61 36.60 -12.76
CA ALA A 365 23.39 37.71 -12.27
C ALA A 365 24.87 37.67 -12.71
N GLY A 366 25.35 36.58 -13.30
CA GLY A 366 26.65 36.39 -13.93
C GLY A 366 26.53 36.35 -15.44
#